data_67209c6479ed4c54e855aaeddab02bce
#
_entry.id   67209c6479ed4c54e855aaeddab02bce
#
_cell.length_a   1.000
_cell.length_b   1.000
_cell.length_c   1.000
_cell.angle_alpha   90.00
_cell.angle_beta   90.00
_cell.angle_gamma   90.00
#
_symmetry.space_group_name_H-M   'P 1'
#
loop_
_entity.id
_entity.type
_entity.pdbx_description
1 polymer ?
#
loop_
_entity_poly.entity_id
_entity_poly.type
_entity_poly.pdbx_seq_one_letter_code
_entity_poly.pdbx_strand_id
1 'polypeptide(L)'
;MKKITLILLMITLLMITGCKDDKQKNLYLPEAKNDKVYTTIGGGDETHQGEGYIITIPTKDYRYEKEYDDGALKEKWDYTKKDDIEIKVTTYKNSDEISARTKFLKDYDEYIFEDLLGQSLCGQEFDGDTLWFNIHISGETVYIVSWEFPKNTNEDLQKELSNIAGTFTLAE
;
A
#
# COMPACT_ATOMS: atom_id res chain seq x y z
N MET A 1 -12.78 48.20 18.60
CA MET A 1 -13.30 47.25 17.60
C MET A 1 -12.63 47.31 16.22
N LYS A 2 -12.11 48.49 15.75
CA LYS A 2 -11.46 48.61 14.42
C LYS A 2 -10.08 47.90 14.27
N LYS A 3 -9.35 47.67 15.35
CA LYS A 3 -8.01 47.04 15.31
C LYS A 3 -8.03 45.53 15.16
N ILE A 4 -9.06 44.84 15.64
CA ILE A 4 -9.21 43.40 15.56
C ILE A 4 -9.58 42.96 14.14
N THR A 5 -10.38 43.75 13.44
CA THR A 5 -10.80 43.50 12.06
C THR A 5 -9.61 43.57 11.08
N LEU A 6 -8.65 44.48 11.35
CA LEU A 6 -7.46 44.62 10.50
C LEU A 6 -6.48 43.44 10.62
N ILE A 7 -6.35 42.86 11.83
CA ILE A 7 -5.49 41.72 12.05
C ILE A 7 -6.08 40.46 11.39
N LEU A 8 -7.41 40.28 11.45
CA LEU A 8 -8.07 39.15 10.80
C LEU A 8 -7.95 39.21 9.27
N LEU A 9 -7.99 40.43 8.70
CA LEU A 9 -7.83 40.65 7.26
C LEU A 9 -6.38 40.36 6.79
N MET A 10 -5.38 40.67 7.63
CA MET A 10 -3.97 40.33 7.31
C MET A 10 -3.68 38.84 7.36
N ILE A 11 -4.33 38.10 8.25
CA ILE A 11 -4.13 36.63 8.36
C ILE A 11 -4.75 35.93 7.14
N THR A 12 -5.89 36.41 6.64
CA THR A 12 -6.51 35.85 5.41
C THR A 12 -5.72 36.18 4.15
N LEU A 13 -4.98 37.26 4.11
CA LEU A 13 -4.17 37.63 2.94
C LEU A 13 -2.85 36.84 2.85
N LEU A 14 -2.35 36.33 3.97
CA LEU A 14 -1.12 35.52 4.01
C LEU A 14 -1.33 34.04 3.59
N MET A 15 -2.58 33.59 3.49
CA MET A 15 -2.90 32.22 3.05
C MET A 15 -3.06 32.06 1.52
N ILE A 16 -3.01 33.15 0.76
CA ILE A 16 -3.28 33.10 -0.70
C ILE A 16 -1.99 33.18 -1.55
N THR A 17 -0.81 33.35 -0.94
CA THR A 17 0.44 33.54 -1.70
C THR A 17 1.41 32.35 -1.62
N GLY A 18 0.92 31.14 -1.43
CA GLY A 18 1.73 29.93 -1.20
C GLY A 18 1.56 28.80 -2.22
N CYS A 19 1.01 29.03 -3.41
CA CYS A 19 1.09 28.06 -4.52
C CYS A 19 1.91 28.67 -5.65
N LYS A 20 3.23 28.49 -5.60
CA LYS A 20 4.03 28.57 -6.83
C LYS A 20 3.93 27.22 -7.50
N ASP A 21 3.40 27.22 -8.71
CA ASP A 21 3.45 26.12 -9.67
C ASP A 21 4.92 25.71 -9.88
N ASP A 22 5.37 24.72 -9.14
CA ASP A 22 6.53 23.93 -9.55
C ASP A 22 6.06 23.08 -10.74
N LYS A 23 6.61 23.43 -11.90
CA LYS A 23 6.43 22.72 -13.15
C LYS A 23 6.69 21.24 -12.89
N GLN A 24 5.62 20.45 -12.84
CA GLN A 24 5.72 19.00 -12.96
C GLN A 24 6.56 18.71 -14.20
N LYS A 25 7.77 18.22 -13.98
CA LYS A 25 8.51 17.52 -15.02
C LYS A 25 7.65 16.30 -15.35
N ASN A 26 7.00 16.33 -16.52
CA ASN A 26 6.40 15.15 -17.10
C ASN A 26 7.50 14.09 -17.21
N LEU A 27 7.63 13.25 -16.19
CA LEU A 27 8.35 12.02 -16.31
C LEU A 27 7.50 11.16 -17.24
N TYR A 28 7.99 10.94 -18.44
CA TYR A 28 7.41 10.00 -19.40
C TYR A 28 7.53 8.60 -18.76
N LEU A 29 6.51 8.22 -18.00
CA LEU A 29 6.29 6.82 -17.70
C LEU A 29 5.83 6.17 -19.01
N PRO A 30 6.45 5.09 -19.46
CA PRO A 30 5.93 4.36 -20.60
C PRO A 30 4.49 3.97 -20.29
N GLU A 31 3.57 4.19 -21.25
CA GLU A 31 2.19 3.72 -21.15
C GLU A 31 2.20 2.26 -20.70
N ALA A 32 1.83 2.03 -19.46
CA ALA A 32 1.69 0.69 -18.93
C ALA A 32 0.52 0.04 -19.66
N LYS A 33 0.84 -0.86 -20.59
CA LYS A 33 -0.16 -1.83 -21.05
C LYS A 33 -0.56 -2.63 -19.82
N ASN A 34 -1.86 -2.73 -19.56
CA ASN A 34 -2.46 -3.61 -18.55
C ASN A 34 -2.21 -5.09 -18.95
N ASP A 35 -0.98 -5.52 -18.89
CA ASP A 35 -0.63 -6.94 -19.08
C ASP A 35 -0.59 -7.58 -17.69
N LYS A 36 -1.74 -8.14 -17.28
CA LYS A 36 -1.79 -9.02 -16.10
C LYS A 36 -1.01 -10.28 -16.43
N VAL A 37 0.12 -10.47 -15.77
CA VAL A 37 0.93 -11.68 -15.88
C VAL A 37 0.55 -12.61 -14.75
N TYR A 38 -0.10 -13.74 -15.09
CA TYR A 38 -0.41 -14.81 -14.14
C TYR A 38 0.70 -15.84 -14.16
N THR A 39 1.32 -16.09 -13.03
CA THR A 39 2.30 -17.16 -12.88
C THR A 39 1.83 -18.09 -11.78
N THR A 40 1.57 -19.37 -12.13
CA THR A 40 1.33 -20.42 -11.13
C THR A 40 2.69 -20.97 -10.71
N ILE A 41 3.06 -20.78 -9.46
CA ILE A 41 4.33 -21.26 -8.92
C ILE A 41 4.07 -22.59 -8.18
N GLY A 42 4.91 -23.57 -8.40
CA GLY A 42 4.74 -24.94 -7.87
C GLY A 42 5.29 -25.11 -6.45
N GLY A 43 4.55 -25.78 -5.65
CA GLY A 43 4.66 -26.38 -4.32
C GLY A 43 5.90 -26.21 -3.46
N GLY A 44 5.88 -25.31 -2.49
CA GLY A 44 6.87 -25.09 -1.43
C GLY A 44 6.87 -23.64 -0.94
N ASP A 45 7.67 -23.35 0.07
CA ASP A 45 7.96 -21.97 0.44
C ASP A 45 8.98 -21.42 -0.55
N GLU A 46 8.63 -20.40 -1.30
CA GLU A 46 9.54 -19.74 -2.24
C GLU A 46 9.80 -18.30 -1.82
N THR A 47 11.08 -17.95 -1.89
CA THR A 47 11.50 -16.57 -1.74
C THR A 47 11.25 -15.83 -3.06
N HIS A 48 10.29 -14.93 -3.04
CA HIS A 48 10.05 -14.02 -4.15
C HIS A 48 10.97 -12.80 -4.04
N GLN A 49 11.71 -12.54 -5.10
CA GLN A 49 12.55 -11.36 -5.22
C GLN A 49 11.83 -10.33 -6.09
N GLY A 50 11.25 -9.33 -5.45
CA GLY A 50 10.70 -8.16 -6.11
C GLY A 50 11.76 -7.11 -6.45
N GLU A 51 11.33 -5.97 -6.94
CA GLU A 51 12.23 -4.86 -7.23
C GLU A 51 12.61 -4.11 -5.95
N GLY A 52 13.77 -4.44 -5.38
CA GLY A 52 14.29 -3.82 -4.16
C GLY A 52 13.76 -4.43 -2.85
N TYR A 53 13.12 -5.59 -2.91
CA TYR A 53 12.67 -6.32 -1.72
C TYR A 53 12.66 -7.82 -1.91
N ILE A 54 12.53 -8.54 -0.80
CA ILE A 54 12.39 -9.99 -0.74
C ILE A 54 11.21 -10.31 0.20
N ILE A 55 10.37 -11.29 -0.18
CA ILE A 55 9.30 -11.84 0.65
C ILE A 55 9.21 -13.36 0.45
N THR A 56 8.89 -14.12 1.49
CA THR A 56 8.74 -15.58 1.41
C THR A 56 7.27 -15.96 1.43
N ILE A 57 6.79 -16.59 0.37
CA ILE A 57 5.39 -17.00 0.19
C ILE A 57 5.28 -18.52 0.10
N PRO A 58 4.33 -19.17 0.79
CA PRO A 58 4.02 -20.58 0.61
C PRO A 58 3.29 -20.81 -0.73
N THR A 59 4.03 -20.97 -1.82
CA THR A 59 3.51 -20.96 -3.20
C THR A 59 2.48 -22.03 -3.49
N LYS A 60 2.43 -23.11 -2.68
CA LYS A 60 1.44 -24.18 -2.85
C LYS A 60 -0.01 -23.70 -2.78
N ASP A 61 -0.25 -22.70 -1.93
CA ASP A 61 -1.60 -22.24 -1.58
C ASP A 61 -1.90 -20.82 -2.09
N TYR A 62 -0.97 -20.20 -2.81
CA TYR A 62 -1.09 -18.85 -3.32
C TYR A 62 -0.86 -18.75 -4.82
N ARG A 63 -1.61 -17.87 -5.49
CA ARG A 63 -1.46 -17.53 -6.89
C ARG A 63 -0.91 -16.10 -7.02
N TYR A 64 0.19 -15.94 -7.73
CA TYR A 64 0.85 -14.65 -7.97
C TYR A 64 0.25 -13.90 -9.15
N GLU A 65 0.04 -12.60 -8.96
CA GLU A 65 -0.30 -11.62 -10.01
C GLU A 65 0.58 -10.38 -9.87
N LYS A 66 0.84 -9.72 -11.00
CA LYS A 66 1.60 -8.48 -11.05
C LYS A 66 0.91 -7.50 -12.00
N GLU A 67 0.72 -6.27 -11.54
CA GLU A 67 0.11 -5.21 -12.33
C GLU A 67 0.74 -3.84 -12.05
N TYR A 68 0.58 -2.90 -13.00
CA TYR A 68 0.91 -1.50 -12.81
C TYR A 68 -0.38 -0.70 -12.84
N ASP A 69 -0.64 0.08 -11.80
CA ASP A 69 -1.84 0.88 -11.66
C ASP A 69 -1.54 2.18 -10.91
N ASP A 70 -2.09 3.31 -11.39
CA ASP A 70 -1.93 4.68 -10.83
C ASP A 70 -0.49 5.03 -10.42
N GLY A 71 0.50 4.59 -11.20
CA GLY A 71 1.92 4.86 -10.96
C GLY A 71 2.54 4.01 -9.84
N ALA A 72 1.86 2.96 -9.40
CA ALA A 72 2.36 1.96 -8.48
C ALA A 72 2.54 0.62 -9.16
N LEU A 73 3.54 -0.14 -8.72
CA LEU A 73 3.67 -1.56 -9.02
C LEU A 73 2.97 -2.33 -7.91
N LYS A 74 1.96 -3.14 -8.27
CA LYS A 74 1.22 -4.01 -7.35
C LYS A 74 1.60 -5.47 -7.64
N GLU A 75 2.15 -6.15 -6.66
CA GLU A 75 2.46 -7.58 -6.70
C GLU A 75 1.59 -8.27 -5.65
N LYS A 76 0.77 -9.23 -6.07
CA LYS A 76 -0.31 -9.81 -5.28
C LYS A 76 -0.22 -11.33 -5.25
N TRP A 77 -0.54 -11.92 -4.11
CA TRP A 77 -0.66 -13.37 -3.88
C TRP A 77 -2.03 -13.67 -3.32
N ASP A 78 -2.91 -14.21 -4.17
CA ASP A 78 -4.25 -14.65 -3.80
C ASP A 78 -4.20 -16.05 -3.17
N TYR A 79 -4.87 -16.24 -2.03
CA TYR A 79 -5.01 -17.55 -1.42
C TYR A 79 -5.99 -18.41 -2.20
N THR A 80 -5.54 -19.60 -2.68
CA THR A 80 -6.31 -20.40 -3.65
C THR A 80 -7.43 -21.25 -3.05
N LYS A 81 -7.47 -21.38 -1.72
CA LYS A 81 -8.47 -22.23 -1.04
C LYS A 81 -9.70 -21.46 -0.54
N LYS A 82 -9.65 -20.14 -0.54
CA LYS A 82 -10.73 -19.26 -0.13
C LYS A 82 -10.59 -17.92 -0.84
N ASP A 83 -11.69 -17.43 -1.37
CA ASP A 83 -11.76 -16.10 -2.00
C ASP A 83 -11.56 -14.99 -0.96
N ASP A 84 -11.21 -13.80 -1.44
CA ASP A 84 -11.08 -12.56 -0.65
C ASP A 84 -9.97 -12.62 0.42
N ILE A 85 -8.93 -13.45 0.19
CA ILE A 85 -7.73 -13.50 1.02
C ILE A 85 -6.52 -13.25 0.14
N GLU A 86 -5.82 -12.17 0.42
CA GLU A 86 -4.66 -11.78 -0.36
C GLU A 86 -3.52 -11.20 0.49
N ILE A 87 -2.30 -11.30 -0.05
CA ILE A 87 -1.14 -10.53 0.38
C ILE A 87 -0.71 -9.69 -0.80
N LYS A 88 -0.38 -8.44 -0.57
CA LYS A 88 0.01 -7.50 -1.63
C LYS A 88 1.25 -6.70 -1.22
N VAL A 89 2.15 -6.48 -2.16
CA VAL A 89 3.22 -5.50 -2.05
C VAL A 89 2.95 -4.41 -3.08
N THR A 90 2.68 -3.20 -2.62
CA THR A 90 2.51 -2.02 -3.47
C THR A 90 3.75 -1.15 -3.39
N THR A 91 4.40 -0.92 -4.53
CA THR A 91 5.65 -0.16 -4.63
C THR A 91 5.40 1.19 -5.29
N TYR A 92 5.69 2.27 -4.58
CA TYR A 92 5.65 3.64 -5.07
C TYR A 92 7.06 4.18 -5.24
N LYS A 93 7.48 4.43 -6.48
CA LYS A 93 8.78 5.05 -6.79
C LYS A 93 8.68 6.58 -6.80
N ASN A 94 9.78 7.25 -6.44
CA ASN A 94 9.86 8.71 -6.37
C ASN A 94 8.72 9.30 -5.51
N SER A 95 8.45 8.67 -4.36
CA SER A 95 7.36 9.04 -3.46
C SER A 95 7.88 9.15 -2.03
N ASP A 96 7.30 10.07 -1.27
CA ASP A 96 7.42 10.09 0.17
C ASP A 96 6.32 9.22 0.81
N GLU A 97 6.51 8.91 2.11
CA GLU A 97 5.59 8.06 2.86
C GLU A 97 4.15 8.59 2.87
N ILE A 98 3.95 9.89 3.06
CA ILE A 98 2.63 10.52 3.17
C ILE A 98 1.89 10.39 1.84
N SER A 99 2.58 10.69 0.73
CA SER A 99 2.03 10.60 -0.62
C SER A 99 1.67 9.16 -1.00
N ALA A 100 2.57 8.20 -0.71
CA ALA A 100 2.33 6.78 -0.98
C ALA A 100 1.16 6.24 -0.15
N ARG A 101 1.14 6.53 1.15
CA ARG A 101 0.06 6.15 2.07
C ARG A 101 -1.28 6.74 1.63
N THR A 102 -1.31 8.02 1.25
CA THR A 102 -2.53 8.69 0.79
C THR A 102 -3.09 8.05 -0.48
N LYS A 103 -2.23 7.67 -1.42
CA LYS A 103 -2.66 6.96 -2.63
C LYS A 103 -3.17 5.56 -2.30
N PHE A 104 -2.43 4.80 -1.50
CA PHE A 104 -2.82 3.47 -1.06
C PHE A 104 -4.21 3.46 -0.40
N LEU A 105 -4.45 4.37 0.54
CA LEU A 105 -5.71 4.45 1.26
C LEU A 105 -6.93 4.87 0.41
N LYS A 106 -6.71 5.43 -0.78
CA LYS A 106 -7.82 5.70 -1.72
C LYS A 106 -8.45 4.42 -2.29
N ASP A 107 -7.67 3.36 -2.42
CA ASP A 107 -8.17 2.06 -2.87
C ASP A 107 -9.01 1.37 -1.78
N TYR A 108 -9.00 1.92 -0.56
CA TYR A 108 -9.64 1.38 0.65
C TYR A 108 -10.45 2.45 1.38
N ASP A 109 -11.15 3.32 0.66
CA ASP A 109 -11.89 4.46 1.23
C ASP A 109 -13.12 4.05 2.09
N GLU A 110 -13.58 2.80 1.94
CA GLU A 110 -14.65 2.20 2.75
C GLU A 110 -14.15 1.65 4.10
N TYR A 111 -12.81 1.54 4.30
CA TYR A 111 -12.22 1.02 5.52
C TYR A 111 -12.14 2.08 6.62
N ILE A 112 -12.47 1.68 7.85
CA ILE A 112 -12.26 2.50 9.04
C ILE A 112 -10.90 2.12 9.63
N PHE A 113 -9.94 3.03 9.57
CA PHE A 113 -8.59 2.80 10.08
C PHE A 113 -8.45 3.23 11.53
N GLU A 114 -7.98 2.31 12.37
CA GLU A 114 -7.53 2.62 13.73
C GLU A 114 -6.03 2.90 13.70
N ASP A 115 -5.63 4.05 14.26
CA ASP A 115 -4.21 4.41 14.37
C ASP A 115 -3.60 3.62 15.54
N LEU A 116 -3.03 2.47 15.22
CA LEU A 116 -2.26 1.69 16.18
C LEU A 116 -0.87 2.31 16.29
N LEU A 117 -0.43 2.61 17.49
CA LEU A 117 0.92 3.12 17.78
C LEU A 117 1.96 2.12 17.30
N GLY A 118 2.45 2.35 16.07
CA GLY A 118 3.43 1.48 15.42
C GLY A 118 3.42 1.63 13.89
N GLN A 119 4.22 0.78 13.23
CA GLN A 119 4.37 0.77 11.76
C GLN A 119 3.23 0.07 11.03
N SER A 120 2.31 -0.57 11.75
CA SER A 120 1.19 -1.31 11.17
C SER A 120 -0.11 -0.61 11.50
N LEU A 121 -0.94 -0.41 10.50
CA LEU A 121 -2.29 0.11 10.64
C LEU A 121 -3.30 -1.00 10.34
N CYS A 122 -4.35 -1.09 11.13
CA CYS A 122 -5.48 -1.97 10.85
C CYS A 122 -6.65 -1.15 10.34
N GLY A 123 -7.26 -1.63 9.25
CA GLY A 123 -8.53 -1.12 8.78
C GLY A 123 -9.55 -2.23 8.79
N GLN A 124 -10.81 -1.89 9.04
CA GLN A 124 -11.91 -2.85 8.99
C GLN A 124 -13.07 -2.22 8.26
N GLU A 125 -13.53 -2.87 7.20
CA GLU A 125 -14.77 -2.52 6.53
C GLU A 125 -15.99 -2.86 7.41
N PHE A 126 -17.11 -2.13 7.24
CA PHE A 126 -18.26 -2.22 8.14
C PHE A 126 -18.94 -3.61 8.16
N ASP A 127 -18.89 -4.40 7.06
CA ASP A 127 -19.52 -5.74 6.99
C ASP A 127 -18.59 -6.81 6.43
N GLY A 128 -17.31 -6.50 6.28
CA GLY A 128 -16.52 -7.22 5.34
C GLY A 128 -15.15 -7.63 5.86
N ASP A 129 -14.15 -7.19 5.17
CA ASP A 129 -12.80 -7.69 5.27
C ASP A 129 -11.97 -6.91 6.27
N THR A 130 -10.92 -7.52 6.76
CA THR A 130 -9.93 -6.88 7.62
C THR A 130 -8.68 -6.66 6.80
N LEU A 131 -8.21 -5.43 6.75
CA LEU A 131 -6.96 -5.04 6.10
C LEU A 131 -5.91 -4.67 7.14
N TRP A 132 -4.72 -5.26 7.01
CA TRP A 132 -3.51 -4.84 7.72
C TRP A 132 -2.46 -4.39 6.72
N PHE A 133 -1.60 -3.44 7.11
CA PHE A 133 -0.45 -3.12 6.31
C PHE A 133 0.73 -2.56 7.10
N ASN A 134 1.93 -2.73 6.53
CA ASN A 134 3.19 -2.17 7.00
C ASN A 134 3.80 -1.29 5.90
N ILE A 135 4.49 -0.22 6.30
CA ILE A 135 5.20 0.68 5.38
C ILE A 135 6.70 0.52 5.59
N HIS A 136 7.42 0.34 4.49
CA HIS A 136 8.88 0.26 4.45
C HIS A 136 9.42 1.28 3.45
N ILE A 137 10.55 1.92 3.76
CA ILE A 137 11.11 3.00 2.94
C ILE A 137 12.56 2.67 2.63
N SER A 138 12.93 2.80 1.34
CA SER A 138 14.30 2.70 0.86
C SER A 138 14.58 3.82 -0.14
N GLY A 139 15.33 4.84 0.27
CA GLY A 139 15.56 6.05 -0.52
C GLY A 139 14.25 6.76 -0.87
N GLU A 140 13.98 6.93 -2.16
CA GLU A 140 12.75 7.54 -2.68
C GLU A 140 11.68 6.50 -3.05
N THR A 141 11.83 5.25 -2.59
CA THR A 141 10.86 4.18 -2.85
C THR A 141 10.16 3.79 -1.56
N VAL A 142 8.83 3.76 -1.61
CA VAL A 142 7.97 3.33 -0.51
C VAL A 142 7.30 2.03 -0.89
N TYR A 143 7.40 1.04 -0.01
CA TYR A 143 6.76 -0.26 -0.13
C TYR A 143 5.68 -0.36 0.92
N ILE A 144 4.47 -0.74 0.52
CA ILE A 144 3.36 -1.04 1.42
C ILE A 144 3.05 -2.52 1.29
N VAL A 145 3.32 -3.26 2.36
CA VAL A 145 2.97 -4.68 2.46
C VAL A 145 1.64 -4.77 3.14
N SER A 146 0.61 -5.25 2.45
CA SER A 146 -0.74 -5.39 2.99
C SER A 146 -1.20 -6.84 2.93
N TRP A 147 -2.10 -7.21 3.86
CA TRP A 147 -2.80 -8.48 3.82
C TRP A 147 -4.25 -8.27 4.23
N GLU A 148 -5.11 -8.87 3.46
CA GLU A 148 -6.56 -8.70 3.54
C GLU A 148 -7.24 -10.05 3.68
N PHE A 149 -8.28 -10.11 4.51
CA PHE A 149 -9.03 -11.32 4.75
C PHE A 149 -10.42 -11.02 5.33
N PRO A 150 -11.43 -11.86 5.05
CA PRO A 150 -12.76 -11.75 5.65
C PRO A 150 -12.73 -11.86 7.18
N LYS A 151 -13.56 -11.07 7.84
CA LYS A 151 -13.69 -10.99 9.31
C LYS A 151 -13.85 -12.36 10.00
N ASN A 152 -14.44 -13.33 9.31
CA ASN A 152 -14.66 -14.69 9.83
C ASN A 152 -13.51 -15.67 9.50
N THR A 153 -12.38 -15.16 9.02
CA THR A 153 -11.18 -15.98 8.79
C THR A 153 -10.65 -16.52 10.11
N ASN A 154 -10.28 -17.81 10.14
CA ASN A 154 -9.77 -18.45 11.36
C ASN A 154 -8.41 -17.85 11.79
N GLU A 155 -8.15 -17.88 13.08
CA GLU A 155 -6.96 -17.28 13.70
C GLU A 155 -5.63 -17.84 13.18
N ASP A 156 -5.59 -19.13 12.81
CA ASP A 156 -4.37 -19.77 12.32
C ASP A 156 -3.97 -19.17 10.95
N LEU A 157 -4.96 -18.96 10.05
CA LEU A 157 -4.72 -18.34 8.76
C LEU A 157 -4.39 -16.85 8.90
N GLN A 158 -5.05 -16.11 9.79
CA GLN A 158 -4.69 -14.72 10.10
C GLN A 158 -3.23 -14.61 10.55
N LYS A 159 -2.79 -15.55 11.41
CA LYS A 159 -1.40 -15.67 11.87
C LYS A 159 -0.45 -15.99 10.73
N GLU A 160 -0.83 -16.91 9.85
CA GLU A 160 -0.05 -17.28 8.67
C GLU A 160 0.19 -16.06 7.77
N LEU A 161 -0.88 -15.30 7.43
CA LEU A 161 -0.80 -14.07 6.63
C LEU A 161 0.14 -13.04 7.27
N SER A 162 -0.01 -12.81 8.57
CA SER A 162 0.85 -11.90 9.32
C SER A 162 2.32 -12.37 9.33
N ASN A 163 2.58 -13.67 9.46
CA ASN A 163 3.92 -14.23 9.40
C ASN A 163 4.54 -14.06 8.02
N ILE A 164 3.78 -14.31 6.95
CA ILE A 164 4.23 -14.11 5.56
C ILE A 164 4.60 -12.63 5.35
N ALA A 165 3.70 -11.70 5.71
CA ALA A 165 3.98 -10.27 5.62
C ALA A 165 5.22 -9.87 6.43
N GLY A 166 5.45 -10.50 7.59
CA GLY A 166 6.63 -10.33 8.44
C GLY A 166 7.94 -10.85 7.83
N THR A 167 7.90 -11.65 6.75
CA THR A 167 9.12 -12.08 6.03
C THR A 167 9.64 -11.03 5.05
N PHE A 168 8.88 -9.95 4.82
CA PHE A 168 9.30 -8.88 3.94
C PHE A 168 10.58 -8.21 4.45
N THR A 169 11.55 -8.08 3.57
CA THR A 169 12.81 -7.37 3.83
C THR A 169 13.22 -6.55 2.62
N LEU A 170 13.81 -5.38 2.84
CA LEU A 170 14.43 -4.61 1.78
C LEU A 170 15.66 -5.35 1.27
N ALA A 171 15.83 -5.43 -0.06
CA ALA A 171 17.04 -5.96 -0.67
C ALA A 171 18.17 -4.91 -0.53
N GLU A 172 19.38 -5.37 -0.17
CA GLU A 172 20.59 -4.53 -0.09
C GLU A 172 21.09 -4.11 -1.48
#